data_a6e782b090a610c736e1cfd85968ced1
#
_entry.id   a6e782b090a610c736e1cfd85968ced1
#
_cell.length_a   1.000
_cell.length_b   1.000
_cell.length_c   1.000
_cell.angle_alpha   90.00
_cell.angle_beta   90.00
_cell.angle_gamma   90.00
#
_symmetry.space_group_name_H-M   'P 1'
#
loop_
_entity.id
_entity.type
_entity.pdbx_description
1 polymer ?
#
loop_
_entity_poly.entity_id
_entity_poly.type
_entity_poly.pdbx_seq_one_letter_code
_entity_poly.pdbx_strand_id
1 'polypeptide(L)'
;MKEEITEFGEVFYYDYPNYHFALYIYNDDDETIYLSNVKVNGEARGNGFGNKILEIAEREARKRNVSIICLKCLITSWVHDWYKKHGFEDLSLDVDEDYMWMKKELD
;
A
#
# COMPACT_ATOMS: atom_id res chain seq x y z
N MET A 1 -13.11 -9.15 1.37
CA MET A 1 -12.70 -8.06 0.45
C MET A 1 -13.94 -7.47 -0.20
N LYS A 2 -14.02 -6.16 -0.27
CA LYS A 2 -15.11 -5.44 -0.92
C LYS A 2 -14.54 -4.62 -2.06
N GLU A 3 -15.10 -4.78 -3.25
CA GLU A 3 -14.70 -4.05 -4.44
C GLU A 3 -15.69 -2.92 -4.73
N GLU A 4 -15.18 -1.75 -5.12
CA GLU A 4 -15.98 -0.62 -5.55
C GLU A 4 -15.41 -0.05 -6.83
N ILE A 5 -16.26 0.12 -7.84
CA ILE A 5 -15.88 0.72 -9.12
C ILE A 5 -16.34 2.16 -9.11
N THR A 6 -15.41 3.09 -9.34
CA THR A 6 -15.68 4.52 -9.38
C THR A 6 -15.38 5.06 -10.77
N GLU A 7 -15.72 6.34 -11.03
CA GLU A 7 -15.37 6.97 -12.30
C GLU A 7 -13.85 7.13 -12.50
N PHE A 8 -13.06 7.07 -11.40
CA PHE A 8 -11.61 7.24 -11.45
C PHE A 8 -10.85 5.91 -11.50
N GLY A 9 -11.51 4.80 -11.19
CA GLY A 9 -10.86 3.50 -11.16
C GLY A 9 -11.54 2.52 -10.23
N GLU A 10 -10.78 1.55 -9.75
CA GLU A 10 -11.26 0.50 -8.86
C GLU A 10 -10.63 0.65 -7.49
N VAL A 11 -11.41 0.34 -6.46
CA VAL A 11 -10.94 0.32 -5.07
C VAL A 11 -11.29 -1.04 -4.47
N PHE A 12 -10.33 -1.65 -3.77
CA PHE A 12 -10.50 -2.92 -3.07
C PHE A 12 -10.28 -2.69 -1.59
N TYR A 13 -11.32 -2.90 -0.79
CA TYR A 13 -11.27 -2.72 0.66
C TYR A 13 -11.06 -4.06 1.34
N TYR A 14 -10.07 -4.14 2.21
CA TYR A 14 -9.76 -5.31 3.02
C TYR A 14 -9.96 -4.95 4.48
N ASP A 15 -10.92 -5.60 5.11
CA ASP A 15 -11.28 -5.33 6.49
C ASP A 15 -11.28 -6.64 7.29
N TYR A 16 -10.24 -6.83 8.08
CA TYR A 16 -10.03 -7.99 8.92
C TYR A 16 -10.06 -7.58 10.39
N PRO A 17 -10.31 -8.52 11.31
CA PRO A 17 -10.42 -8.18 12.75
C PRO A 17 -9.23 -7.41 13.32
N ASN A 18 -8.01 -7.66 12.82
CA ASN A 18 -6.79 -7.09 13.39
C ASN A 18 -6.12 -6.05 12.51
N TYR A 19 -6.56 -5.89 11.29
CA TYR A 19 -5.97 -4.93 10.36
C TYR A 19 -6.92 -4.61 9.20
N HIS A 20 -6.72 -3.46 8.59
CA HIS A 20 -7.43 -3.10 7.38
C HIS A 20 -6.55 -2.24 6.47
N PHE A 21 -6.89 -2.22 5.20
CA PHE A 21 -6.22 -1.42 4.19
C PHE A 21 -7.07 -1.36 2.93
N ALA A 22 -6.68 -0.50 1.99
CA ALA A 22 -7.32 -0.42 0.68
C ALA A 22 -6.27 -0.42 -0.42
N LEU A 23 -6.64 -0.97 -1.56
CA LEU A 23 -5.85 -0.94 -2.79
C LEU A 23 -6.62 -0.17 -3.84
N TYR A 24 -5.95 0.78 -4.50
CA TYR A 24 -6.53 1.62 -5.54
C TYR A 24 -5.83 1.39 -6.87
N ILE A 25 -6.61 1.26 -7.94
CA ILE A 25 -6.08 1.23 -9.31
C ILE A 25 -6.83 2.31 -10.08
N TYR A 26 -6.09 3.31 -10.57
CA TYR A 26 -6.66 4.44 -11.31
C TYR A 26 -6.73 4.15 -12.80
N ASN A 27 -7.77 4.66 -13.47
CA ASN A 27 -7.99 4.44 -14.91
C ASN A 27 -6.86 4.96 -15.80
N ASP A 28 -6.15 5.99 -15.36
CA ASP A 28 -5.07 6.62 -16.13
C ASP A 28 -3.68 6.06 -15.79
N ASP A 29 -3.61 5.05 -14.92
CA ASP A 29 -2.34 4.46 -14.51
C ASP A 29 -2.52 2.95 -14.33
N ASP A 30 -2.28 2.19 -15.39
CA ASP A 30 -2.43 0.74 -15.40
C ASP A 30 -1.18 -0.02 -14.94
N GLU A 31 -0.12 0.71 -14.54
CA GLU A 31 1.13 0.12 -14.07
C GLU A 31 1.26 0.10 -12.56
N THR A 32 0.43 0.82 -11.84
CA THR A 32 0.58 1.05 -10.41
C THR A 32 -0.67 0.67 -9.62
N ILE A 33 -0.44 0.00 -8.49
CA ILE A 33 -1.47 -0.20 -7.46
C ILE A 33 -1.06 0.62 -6.24
N TYR A 34 -2.01 1.35 -5.67
CA TYR A 34 -1.74 2.22 -4.52
C TYR A 34 -2.26 1.57 -3.25
N LEU A 35 -1.36 1.37 -2.29
CA LEU A 35 -1.70 0.86 -0.96
C LEU A 35 -2.01 2.04 -0.06
N SER A 36 -3.20 2.04 0.54
CA SER A 36 -3.68 3.17 1.33
C SER A 36 -4.45 2.72 2.56
N ASN A 37 -4.66 3.63 3.50
CA ASN A 37 -5.47 3.41 4.69
C ASN A 37 -5.03 2.20 5.52
N VAL A 38 -3.73 1.94 5.55
CA VAL A 38 -3.16 0.82 6.30
C VAL A 38 -3.29 1.08 7.79
N LYS A 39 -3.92 0.15 8.49
CA LYS A 39 -4.02 0.21 9.93
C LYS A 39 -3.95 -1.20 10.52
N VAL A 40 -3.11 -1.35 11.53
CA VAL A 40 -3.01 -2.57 12.32
C VAL A 40 -3.38 -2.21 13.75
N ASN A 41 -4.30 -2.96 14.36
CA ASN A 41 -4.72 -2.72 15.74
C ASN A 41 -3.52 -2.81 16.67
N GLY A 42 -3.47 -1.91 17.68
CA GLY A 42 -2.34 -1.82 18.61
C GLY A 42 -1.99 -3.14 19.27
N GLU A 43 -2.99 -3.91 19.68
CA GLU A 43 -2.80 -5.22 20.31
C GLU A 43 -2.28 -6.28 19.34
N ALA A 44 -2.48 -6.08 18.03
CA ALA A 44 -2.06 -7.02 17.01
C ALA A 44 -0.70 -6.68 16.41
N ARG A 45 -0.11 -5.55 16.78
CA ARG A 45 1.22 -5.15 16.29
C ARG A 45 2.28 -6.15 16.72
N GLY A 46 3.25 -6.38 15.83
CA GLY A 46 4.31 -7.35 16.08
C GLY A 46 3.95 -8.79 15.72
N ASN A 47 2.75 -9.03 15.21
CA ASN A 47 2.28 -10.37 14.81
C ASN A 47 2.38 -10.64 13.31
N GLY A 48 3.14 -9.84 12.58
CA GLY A 48 3.37 -10.06 11.15
C GLY A 48 2.26 -9.59 10.22
N PHE A 49 1.30 -8.80 10.70
CA PHE A 49 0.22 -8.31 9.86
C PHE A 49 0.68 -7.34 8.77
N GLY A 50 1.74 -6.56 9.02
CA GLY A 50 2.34 -5.72 7.99
C GLY A 50 2.84 -6.54 6.81
N ASN A 51 3.54 -7.64 7.07
CA ASN A 51 3.98 -8.56 6.03
C ASN A 51 2.79 -9.17 5.29
N LYS A 52 1.72 -9.49 6.02
CA LYS A 52 0.51 -10.04 5.42
C LYS A 52 -0.14 -9.05 4.45
N ILE A 53 -0.21 -7.78 4.84
CA ILE A 53 -0.75 -6.72 3.99
C ILE A 53 0.06 -6.59 2.70
N LEU A 54 1.39 -6.56 2.80
CA LEU A 54 2.25 -6.46 1.62
C LEU A 54 2.12 -7.69 0.72
N GLU A 55 2.00 -8.89 1.32
CA GLU A 55 1.78 -10.12 0.59
C GLU A 55 0.51 -10.08 -0.24
N ILE A 56 -0.58 -9.58 0.35
CA ILE A 56 -1.86 -9.44 -0.35
C ILE A 56 -1.75 -8.40 -1.48
N ALA A 57 -1.09 -7.27 -1.20
CA ALA A 57 -0.90 -6.21 -2.20
C ALA A 57 -0.10 -6.72 -3.41
N GLU A 58 0.99 -7.45 -3.16
CA GLU A 58 1.80 -8.04 -4.23
C GLU A 58 1.02 -9.08 -5.04
N ARG A 59 0.25 -9.92 -4.37
CA ARG A 59 -0.57 -10.94 -5.03
C ARG A 59 -1.60 -10.30 -5.95
N GLU A 60 -2.30 -9.26 -5.47
CA GLU A 60 -3.28 -8.55 -6.29
C GLU A 60 -2.62 -7.83 -7.47
N ALA A 61 -1.47 -7.22 -7.25
CA ALA A 61 -0.73 -6.56 -8.32
C ALA A 61 -0.34 -7.57 -9.41
N ARG A 62 0.23 -8.71 -9.04
CA ARG A 62 0.62 -9.74 -10.00
C ARG A 62 -0.55 -10.33 -10.74
N LYS A 63 -1.65 -10.56 -10.06
CA LYS A 63 -2.90 -11.07 -10.65
C LYS A 63 -3.43 -10.14 -11.73
N ARG A 64 -3.20 -8.85 -11.61
CA ARG A 64 -3.67 -7.82 -12.54
C ARG A 64 -2.61 -7.34 -13.51
N ASN A 65 -1.42 -7.95 -13.51
CA ASN A 65 -0.28 -7.54 -14.32
C ASN A 65 0.16 -6.10 -14.05
N VAL A 66 0.04 -5.67 -12.80
CA VAL A 66 0.50 -4.38 -12.33
C VAL A 66 1.89 -4.56 -11.75
N SER A 67 2.83 -3.72 -12.13
CA SER A 67 4.26 -3.91 -11.81
C SER A 67 4.79 -3.04 -10.67
N ILE A 68 4.01 -2.07 -10.20
CA ILE A 68 4.48 -1.12 -9.18
C ILE A 68 3.46 -1.03 -8.05
N ILE A 69 3.95 -1.10 -6.81
CA ILE A 69 3.16 -0.76 -5.62
C ILE A 69 3.64 0.60 -5.13
N CYS A 70 2.72 1.53 -4.94
CA CYS A 70 3.02 2.87 -4.46
C CYS A 70 2.25 3.14 -3.16
N LEU A 71 2.88 3.88 -2.26
CA LEU A 71 2.26 4.27 -0.99
C LEU A 71 2.84 5.59 -0.49
N LYS A 72 2.20 6.15 0.53
CA LYS A 72 2.65 7.37 1.19
C LYS A 72 2.77 7.09 2.69
N CYS A 73 3.87 7.49 3.31
CA CYS A 73 4.09 7.30 4.74
C CYS A 73 4.78 8.51 5.38
N LEU A 74 4.62 8.64 6.69
CA LEU A 74 5.30 9.67 7.48
C LEU A 74 6.81 9.40 7.47
N ILE A 75 7.61 10.41 7.11
CA ILE A 75 9.08 10.31 7.03
C ILE A 75 9.68 10.05 8.42
N THR A 76 9.12 10.67 9.44
CA THR A 76 9.64 10.58 10.81
C THR A 76 9.23 9.31 11.54
N SER A 77 8.41 8.48 10.90
CA SER A 77 7.90 7.23 11.47
C SER A 77 8.88 6.09 11.24
N TRP A 78 8.94 5.14 12.19
CA TRP A 78 9.66 3.89 12.01
C TRP A 78 9.16 3.09 10.79
N VAL A 79 7.95 3.36 10.35
CA VAL A 79 7.31 2.70 9.21
C VAL A 79 8.06 3.01 7.91
N HIS A 80 8.61 4.22 7.79
CA HIS A 80 9.42 4.60 6.62
C HIS A 80 10.60 3.65 6.44
N ASP A 81 11.37 3.41 7.52
CA ASP A 81 12.49 2.47 7.48
C ASP A 81 12.02 1.03 7.25
N TRP A 82 10.88 0.67 7.83
CA TRP A 82 10.31 -0.65 7.66
C TRP A 82 9.98 -0.94 6.18
N TYR A 83 9.37 0.04 5.49
CA TYR A 83 9.08 -0.11 4.06
C TYR A 83 10.37 -0.21 3.24
N LYS A 84 11.40 0.54 3.58
CA LYS A 84 12.69 0.45 2.90
C LYS A 84 13.28 -0.95 3.02
N LYS A 85 13.19 -1.56 4.18
CA LYS A 85 13.66 -2.94 4.40
C LYS A 85 12.87 -3.96 3.59
N HIS A 86 11.65 -3.61 3.18
CA HIS A 86 10.79 -4.49 2.38
C HIS A 86 10.85 -4.19 0.88
N GLY A 87 11.84 -3.42 0.45
CA GLY A 87 12.09 -3.20 -0.96
C GLY A 87 11.49 -1.93 -1.54
N PHE A 88 10.89 -1.08 -0.71
CA PHE A 88 10.38 0.21 -1.16
C PHE A 88 11.49 1.25 -1.20
N GLU A 89 11.42 2.14 -2.17
CA GLU A 89 12.35 3.25 -2.29
C GLU A 89 11.60 4.58 -2.33
N ASP A 90 12.26 5.64 -1.88
CA ASP A 90 11.69 6.98 -1.87
C ASP A 90 11.50 7.46 -3.31
N LEU A 91 10.33 7.99 -3.59
CA LEU A 91 9.98 8.51 -4.90
C LEU A 91 10.00 10.04 -4.90
N SER A 92 9.21 10.66 -4.01
CA SER A 92 9.14 12.12 -3.90
C SER A 92 8.44 12.53 -2.61
N LEU A 93 8.75 13.74 -2.14
CA LEU A 93 8.01 14.33 -1.03
C LEU A 93 6.60 14.70 -1.49
N ASP A 94 5.64 14.52 -0.60
CA ASP A 94 4.28 14.99 -0.83
C ASP A 94 4.22 16.52 -0.68
N VAL A 95 3.12 17.13 -1.10
CA VAL A 95 2.87 18.56 -0.83
C VAL A 95 2.91 18.85 0.67
N ASP A 96 2.48 17.88 1.47
CA ASP A 96 2.72 17.87 2.91
C ASP A 96 4.09 17.21 3.13
N GLU A 97 5.12 18.01 3.36
CA GLU A 97 6.50 17.56 3.44
C GLU A 97 6.81 16.57 4.58
N ASP A 98 5.84 16.31 5.47
CA ASP A 98 5.96 15.28 6.48
C ASP A 98 5.79 13.87 5.90
N TYR A 99 5.28 13.76 4.68
CA TYR A 99 5.03 12.48 4.01
C TYR A 99 5.92 12.27 2.80
N MET A 100 6.32 11.02 2.62
CA MET A 100 7.10 10.56 1.48
C MET A 100 6.30 9.58 0.66
N TRP A 101 6.24 9.80 -0.65
CA TRP A 101 5.74 8.79 -1.59
C TRP A 101 6.85 7.78 -1.82
N MET A 102 6.49 6.51 -1.75
CA MET A 102 7.42 5.40 -1.94
C MET A 102 6.87 4.43 -2.97
N LYS A 103 7.76 3.72 -3.64
CA LYS A 103 7.36 2.70 -4.60
C LYS A 103 8.19 1.43 -4.44
N LYS A 104 7.60 0.31 -4.85
CA LYS A 104 8.30 -0.96 -5.00
C LYS A 104 7.97 -1.51 -6.38
N GLU A 105 9.00 -1.79 -7.18
CA GLU A 105 8.84 -2.42 -8.47
C GLU A 105 8.82 -3.94 -8.28
N LEU A 106 7.85 -4.59 -8.90
CA LEU A 106 7.70 -6.04 -8.84
C LEU A 106 8.34 -6.69 -10.06
N ASP A 107 8.90 -7.85 -9.88
CA ASP A 107 9.53 -8.62 -10.96
C ASP A 107 8.50 -9.23 -11.92
#